data_63196ce491f9f627b32961019575af44
#
_entry.id   63196ce491f9f627b32961019575af44
#
_cell.length_a   1.000
_cell.length_b   1.000
_cell.length_c   1.000
_cell.angle_alpha   90.00
_cell.angle_beta   90.00
_cell.angle_gamma   90.00
#
_symmetry.space_group_name_H-M   'P 1'
#
loop_
_entity.id
_entity.type
_entity.pdbx_description
1 polymer ?
#
loop_
_entity_poly.entity_id
_entity_poly.type
_entity_poly.pdbx_seq_one_letter_code
_entity_poly.pdbx_strand_id
1 'polypeptide(L)'
;MFLEQGVIPQNHFYKYLLGSLAVIIASSVGQLPMLIAIYFKAVNKEVAFPSTNEAIMHFFDSNTTLFLMLVSFVFALGAMFLVIRLFHNQTILSVTTARPKIDWKRVFFSFGLWAVIGVITTGIEWYLNPSFFQVNFNFDAFIVLFLIGIVLIPIQTSTEEYIFRGYLMQGFANLFHNKWAPLLMTSLIFGLLHWFNPEVGKMGNSIMIFYIGTGLFLGVITLMDDGMELALGFHAANNLIGALLVTSNWTAFQ
;
A
#
# COMPACT_ATOMS: atom_id res chain seq x y z
N MET A 1 6.23 -10.83 -22.53
CA MET A 1 6.68 -10.01 -21.38
C MET A 1 5.47 -9.60 -20.55
N PHE A 2 5.67 -9.28 -19.27
CA PHE A 2 4.59 -8.90 -18.34
C PHE A 2 3.71 -7.75 -18.85
N LEU A 3 4.32 -6.66 -19.31
CA LEU A 3 3.59 -5.50 -19.83
C LEU A 3 2.73 -5.80 -21.07
N GLU A 4 3.16 -6.71 -21.91
CA GLU A 4 2.47 -7.06 -23.16
C GLU A 4 1.12 -7.72 -22.92
N GLN A 5 0.91 -8.31 -21.74
CA GLN A 5 -0.38 -8.91 -21.38
C GLN A 5 -1.51 -7.87 -21.28
N GLY A 6 -1.17 -6.60 -21.02
CA GLY A 6 -2.12 -5.47 -21.02
C GLY A 6 -2.28 -4.80 -22.39
N VAL A 7 -1.33 -5.03 -23.32
CA VAL A 7 -1.34 -4.40 -24.66
C VAL A 7 -2.17 -5.24 -25.60
N ILE A 8 -3.48 -5.14 -25.49
CA ILE A 8 -4.47 -5.80 -26.33
C ILE A 8 -5.43 -4.77 -26.95
N PRO A 9 -5.95 -5.00 -28.17
CA PRO A 9 -6.74 -4.00 -28.93
C PRO A 9 -7.95 -3.44 -28.17
N GLN A 10 -8.56 -4.23 -27.26
CA GLN A 10 -9.72 -3.82 -26.48
C GLN A 10 -9.39 -2.93 -25.28
N ASN A 11 -8.12 -2.84 -24.88
CA ASN A 11 -7.68 -2.10 -23.69
C ASN A 11 -7.34 -0.64 -24.01
N HIS A 12 -8.33 0.12 -24.47
CA HIS A 12 -8.16 1.55 -24.65
C HIS A 12 -7.83 2.25 -23.32
N PHE A 13 -6.93 3.22 -23.33
CA PHE A 13 -6.44 3.90 -22.13
C PHE A 13 -7.55 4.52 -21.26
N TYR A 14 -8.63 5.02 -21.87
CA TYR A 14 -9.77 5.57 -21.11
C TYR A 14 -10.39 4.54 -20.12
N LYS A 15 -10.33 3.24 -20.43
CA LYS A 15 -10.82 2.20 -19.51
C LYS A 15 -9.98 2.14 -18.23
N TYR A 16 -8.66 2.39 -18.34
CA TYR A 16 -7.79 2.48 -17.17
C TYR A 16 -8.12 3.69 -16.29
N LEU A 17 -8.52 4.82 -16.90
CA LEU A 17 -9.00 5.98 -16.15
C LEU A 17 -10.33 5.71 -15.44
N LEU A 18 -11.30 5.12 -16.14
CA LEU A 18 -12.59 4.75 -15.56
C LEU A 18 -12.44 3.69 -14.47
N GLY A 19 -11.57 2.71 -14.67
CA GLY A 19 -11.28 1.69 -13.67
C GLY A 19 -10.59 2.27 -12.43
N SER A 20 -9.64 3.19 -12.61
CA SER A 20 -9.02 3.92 -11.47
C SER A 20 -10.07 4.71 -10.69
N LEU A 21 -10.98 5.39 -11.38
CA LEU A 21 -12.09 6.10 -10.74
C LEU A 21 -13.00 5.15 -9.94
N ALA A 22 -13.33 3.99 -10.50
CA ALA A 22 -14.12 2.97 -9.79
C ALA A 22 -13.43 2.46 -8.51
N VAL A 23 -12.11 2.26 -8.56
CA VAL A 23 -11.31 1.85 -7.39
C VAL A 23 -11.28 2.97 -6.32
N ILE A 24 -11.13 4.24 -6.73
CA ILE A 24 -11.18 5.39 -5.82
C ILE A 24 -12.55 5.47 -5.13
N ILE A 25 -13.64 5.33 -5.88
CA ILE A 25 -15.00 5.33 -5.32
C ILE A 25 -15.16 4.18 -4.32
N ALA A 26 -14.71 2.97 -4.67
CA ALA A 26 -14.79 1.82 -3.76
C ALA A 26 -13.96 2.02 -2.50
N SER A 27 -12.76 2.59 -2.60
CA SER A 27 -11.95 2.97 -1.44
C SER A 27 -12.68 3.98 -0.54
N SER A 28 -13.33 4.99 -1.15
CA SER A 28 -14.14 5.98 -0.41
C SER A 28 -15.33 5.34 0.30
N VAL A 29 -16.01 4.39 -0.34
CA VAL A 29 -17.07 3.58 0.31
C VAL A 29 -16.48 2.77 1.47
N GLY A 30 -15.28 2.22 1.30
CA GLY A 30 -14.54 1.49 2.34
C GLY A 30 -14.12 2.34 3.55
N GLN A 31 -14.20 3.67 3.46
CA GLN A 31 -13.99 4.58 4.61
C GLN A 31 -15.26 4.81 5.44
N LEU A 32 -16.44 4.41 4.94
CA LEU A 32 -17.70 4.59 5.68
C LEU A 32 -17.70 3.97 7.09
N PRO A 33 -17.12 2.77 7.34
CA PRO A 33 -17.02 2.24 8.69
C PRO A 33 -16.33 3.18 9.67
N MET A 34 -15.26 3.85 9.25
CA MET A 34 -14.54 4.83 10.06
C MET A 34 -15.41 6.07 10.35
N LEU A 35 -16.06 6.62 9.32
CA LEU A 35 -16.94 7.78 9.47
C LEU A 35 -18.13 7.47 10.40
N ILE A 36 -18.71 6.29 10.27
CA ILE A 36 -19.79 5.81 11.13
C ILE A 36 -19.31 5.66 12.59
N ALA A 37 -18.13 5.07 12.79
CA ALA A 37 -17.54 4.91 14.12
C ALA A 37 -17.26 6.26 14.79
N ILE A 38 -16.71 7.23 14.02
CA ILE A 38 -16.49 8.61 14.49
C ILE A 38 -17.82 9.24 14.90
N TYR A 39 -18.84 9.14 14.06
CA TYR A 39 -20.17 9.70 14.35
C TYR A 39 -20.74 9.15 15.66
N PHE A 40 -20.78 7.83 15.82
CA PHE A 40 -21.31 7.22 17.05
C PHE A 40 -20.51 7.59 18.30
N LYS A 41 -19.17 7.64 18.21
CA LYS A 41 -18.35 8.05 19.36
C LYS A 41 -18.56 9.51 19.71
N ALA A 42 -18.61 10.39 18.73
CA ALA A 42 -18.82 11.83 18.96
C ALA A 42 -20.19 12.09 19.62
N VAL A 43 -21.26 11.48 19.09
CA VAL A 43 -22.62 11.69 19.61
C VAL A 43 -22.81 11.04 20.98
N ASN A 44 -22.39 9.78 21.18
CA ASN A 44 -22.65 9.05 22.42
C ASN A 44 -21.77 9.51 23.60
N LYS A 45 -20.59 10.05 23.33
CA LYS A 45 -19.65 10.51 24.37
C LYS A 45 -19.54 12.03 24.45
N GLU A 46 -20.38 12.75 23.71
CA GLU A 46 -20.39 14.21 23.66
C GLU A 46 -19.01 14.84 23.42
N VAL A 47 -18.19 14.18 22.56
CA VAL A 47 -16.87 14.69 22.17
C VAL A 47 -16.96 15.39 20.82
N ALA A 48 -16.11 16.40 20.61
CA ALA A 48 -16.07 17.15 19.35
C ALA A 48 -15.69 16.23 18.17
N PHE A 49 -16.28 16.48 17.00
CA PHE A 49 -15.88 15.81 15.77
C PHE A 49 -14.43 16.19 15.40
N PRO A 50 -13.60 15.22 14.98
CA PRO A 50 -12.23 15.52 14.56
C PRO A 50 -12.25 16.36 13.29
N SER A 51 -11.52 17.48 13.28
CA SER A 51 -11.48 18.43 12.15
C SER A 51 -10.20 18.36 11.31
N THR A 52 -9.21 17.59 11.74
CA THR A 52 -7.92 17.41 11.03
C THR A 52 -7.60 15.94 10.88
N ASN A 53 -6.72 15.60 9.92
CA ASN A 53 -6.23 14.22 9.74
C ASN A 53 -5.57 13.71 11.03
N GLU A 54 -4.76 14.53 11.70
CA GLU A 54 -4.13 14.18 12.97
C GLU A 54 -5.18 13.86 14.05
N ALA A 55 -6.23 14.68 14.17
CA ALA A 55 -7.33 14.43 15.10
C ALA A 55 -8.09 13.15 14.78
N ILE A 56 -8.24 12.78 13.50
CA ILE A 56 -8.85 11.51 13.08
C ILE A 56 -7.97 10.33 13.50
N MET A 57 -6.65 10.44 13.31
CA MET A 57 -5.70 9.37 13.64
C MET A 57 -5.64 9.07 15.14
N HIS A 58 -5.86 10.09 16.00
CA HIS A 58 -5.88 9.95 17.45
C HIS A 58 -7.29 9.84 18.04
N PHE A 59 -8.33 9.74 17.23
CA PHE A 59 -9.71 9.72 17.71
C PHE A 59 -10.08 8.42 18.42
N PHE A 60 -9.52 7.31 18.00
CA PHE A 60 -9.62 6.00 18.65
C PHE A 60 -8.24 5.58 19.20
N ASP A 61 -8.17 4.41 19.83
CA ASP A 61 -6.88 3.76 20.07
C ASP A 61 -6.22 3.37 18.74
N SER A 62 -4.89 3.23 18.76
CA SER A 62 -4.10 3.01 17.54
C SER A 62 -4.54 1.78 16.74
N ASN A 63 -4.87 0.67 17.41
CA ASN A 63 -5.30 -0.55 16.74
C ASN A 63 -6.65 -0.41 16.06
N THR A 64 -7.61 0.25 16.71
CA THR A 64 -8.93 0.54 16.13
C THR A 64 -8.79 1.48 14.94
N THR A 65 -7.97 2.53 15.05
CA THR A 65 -7.69 3.46 13.96
C THR A 65 -7.09 2.73 12.78
N LEU A 66 -6.02 1.95 13.01
CA LEU A 66 -5.35 1.16 11.97
C LEU A 66 -6.32 0.21 11.26
N PHE A 67 -7.12 -0.55 12.02
CA PHE A 67 -8.12 -1.45 11.46
C PHE A 67 -9.09 -0.72 10.54
N LEU A 68 -9.69 0.37 11.02
CA LEU A 68 -10.68 1.14 10.26
C LEU A 68 -10.09 1.80 9.00
N MET A 69 -8.84 2.26 9.06
CA MET A 69 -8.13 2.78 7.89
C MET A 69 -7.86 1.69 6.87
N LEU A 70 -7.38 0.53 7.29
CA LEU A 70 -6.99 -0.56 6.39
C LEU A 70 -8.20 -1.25 5.72
N VAL A 71 -9.40 -1.21 6.31
CA VAL A 71 -10.62 -1.77 5.70
C VAL A 71 -10.91 -1.15 4.33
N SER A 72 -10.60 0.13 4.10
CA SER A 72 -10.79 0.79 2.80
C SER A 72 -10.03 0.09 1.66
N PHE A 73 -8.88 -0.50 1.95
CA PHE A 73 -8.09 -1.25 0.97
C PHE A 73 -8.71 -2.59 0.58
N VAL A 74 -9.50 -3.21 1.45
CA VAL A 74 -10.26 -4.43 1.10
C VAL A 74 -11.28 -4.11 0.00
N PHE A 75 -12.00 -3.00 0.12
CA PHE A 75 -12.93 -2.54 -0.90
C PHE A 75 -12.23 -2.15 -2.20
N ALA A 76 -11.10 -1.44 -2.08
CA ALA A 76 -10.29 -1.04 -3.24
C ALA A 76 -9.73 -2.26 -4.00
N LEU A 77 -9.22 -3.28 -3.30
CA LEU A 77 -8.71 -4.52 -3.92
C LEU A 77 -9.83 -5.31 -4.59
N GLY A 78 -10.98 -5.44 -3.93
CA GLY A 78 -12.16 -6.09 -4.52
C GLY A 78 -12.61 -5.39 -5.79
N ALA A 79 -12.69 -4.06 -5.78
CA ALA A 79 -13.02 -3.25 -6.96
C ALA A 79 -11.96 -3.39 -8.05
N MET A 80 -10.66 -3.40 -7.72
CA MET A 80 -9.59 -3.61 -8.70
C MET A 80 -9.74 -4.95 -9.41
N PHE A 81 -10.03 -6.04 -8.70
CA PHE A 81 -10.23 -7.35 -9.32
C PHE A 81 -11.49 -7.39 -10.22
N LEU A 82 -12.56 -6.69 -9.82
CA LEU A 82 -13.74 -6.54 -10.66
C LEU A 82 -13.44 -5.72 -11.92
N VAL A 83 -12.72 -4.62 -11.81
CA VAL A 83 -12.31 -3.77 -12.94
C VAL A 83 -11.45 -4.56 -13.94
N ILE A 84 -10.43 -5.28 -13.47
CA ILE A 84 -9.60 -6.13 -14.31
C ILE A 84 -10.47 -7.12 -15.11
N ARG A 85 -11.43 -7.74 -14.44
CA ARG A 85 -12.30 -8.75 -15.04
C ARG A 85 -13.32 -8.15 -16.01
N LEU A 86 -14.03 -7.10 -15.57
CA LEU A 86 -15.21 -6.58 -16.30
C LEU A 86 -14.84 -5.57 -17.39
N PHE A 87 -13.83 -4.71 -17.16
CA PHE A 87 -13.46 -3.67 -18.12
C PHE A 87 -12.45 -4.15 -19.15
N HIS A 88 -11.55 -5.06 -18.73
CA HIS A 88 -10.42 -5.50 -19.56
C HIS A 88 -10.51 -6.95 -20.02
N ASN A 89 -11.46 -7.75 -19.51
CA ASN A 89 -11.53 -9.20 -19.74
C ASN A 89 -10.21 -9.92 -19.44
N GLN A 90 -9.41 -9.37 -18.52
CA GLN A 90 -8.17 -9.97 -18.09
C GLN A 90 -8.38 -10.87 -16.86
N THR A 91 -7.44 -11.79 -16.65
CA THR A 91 -7.36 -12.56 -15.41
C THR A 91 -6.50 -11.82 -14.41
N ILE A 92 -6.73 -12.05 -13.10
CA ILE A 92 -5.84 -11.52 -12.06
C ILE A 92 -4.41 -12.00 -12.31
N LEU A 93 -4.23 -13.24 -12.75
CA LEU A 93 -2.93 -13.81 -13.06
C LEU A 93 -2.16 -12.96 -14.10
N SER A 94 -2.82 -12.56 -15.19
CA SER A 94 -2.17 -11.77 -16.26
C SER A 94 -1.76 -10.36 -15.82
N VAL A 95 -2.36 -9.85 -14.76
CA VAL A 95 -1.99 -8.56 -14.13
C VAL A 95 -0.94 -8.76 -13.02
N THR A 96 -0.78 -10.00 -12.54
CA THR A 96 0.22 -10.33 -11.50
C THR A 96 1.56 -10.73 -12.10
N THR A 97 1.57 -11.57 -13.14
CA THR A 97 2.80 -12.19 -13.64
C THR A 97 2.68 -12.68 -15.07
N ALA A 98 3.80 -12.77 -15.79
CA ALA A 98 3.89 -13.42 -17.09
C ALA A 98 3.97 -14.95 -16.97
N ARG A 99 4.06 -15.51 -15.77
CA ARG A 99 4.16 -16.93 -15.48
C ARG A 99 2.80 -17.63 -15.60
N PRO A 100 2.78 -18.96 -15.84
CA PRO A 100 1.51 -19.73 -15.91
C PRO A 100 0.77 -19.83 -14.56
N LYS A 101 1.44 -19.47 -13.46
CA LYS A 101 0.88 -19.40 -12.11
C LYS A 101 1.70 -18.44 -11.26
N ILE A 102 1.10 -17.89 -10.19
CA ILE A 102 1.80 -17.05 -9.21
C ILE A 102 2.89 -17.89 -8.53
N ASP A 103 4.12 -17.36 -8.50
CA ASP A 103 5.25 -18.00 -7.82
C ASP A 103 5.34 -17.51 -6.37
N TRP A 104 4.63 -18.19 -5.49
CA TRP A 104 4.64 -17.88 -4.05
C TRP A 104 6.03 -17.97 -3.40
N LYS A 105 6.96 -18.76 -3.97
CA LYS A 105 8.32 -18.82 -3.45
C LYS A 105 9.03 -17.48 -3.58
N ARG A 106 8.79 -16.76 -4.67
CA ARG A 106 9.32 -15.39 -4.88
C ARG A 106 8.71 -14.40 -3.89
N VAL A 107 7.40 -14.46 -3.67
CA VAL A 107 6.72 -13.62 -2.68
C VAL A 107 7.32 -13.83 -1.28
N PHE A 108 7.39 -15.08 -0.82
CA PHE A 108 7.93 -15.39 0.51
C PHE A 108 9.45 -15.17 0.61
N PHE A 109 10.19 -15.38 -0.45
CA PHE A 109 11.63 -15.06 -0.48
C PHE A 109 11.87 -13.56 -0.30
N SER A 110 11.19 -12.73 -1.08
CA SER A 110 11.32 -11.28 -1.00
C SER A 110 10.82 -10.75 0.36
N PHE A 111 9.70 -11.28 0.85
CA PHE A 111 9.19 -10.96 2.17
C PHE A 111 10.21 -11.30 3.28
N GLY A 112 10.72 -12.54 3.30
CA GLY A 112 11.69 -12.98 4.31
C GLY A 112 12.99 -12.20 4.27
N LEU A 113 13.54 -11.96 3.06
CA LEU A 113 14.75 -11.18 2.88
C LEU A 113 14.58 -9.76 3.45
N TRP A 114 13.48 -9.07 3.07
CA TRP A 114 13.26 -7.71 3.51
C TRP A 114 12.88 -7.61 5.00
N ALA A 115 12.16 -8.60 5.52
CA ALA A 115 11.88 -8.70 6.95
C ALA A 115 13.17 -8.79 7.77
N VAL A 116 14.12 -9.64 7.35
CA VAL A 116 15.43 -9.76 8.02
C VAL A 116 16.20 -8.44 7.95
N ILE A 117 16.25 -7.80 6.77
CA ILE A 117 16.91 -6.50 6.61
C ILE A 117 16.25 -5.45 7.52
N GLY A 118 14.91 -5.38 7.56
CA GLY A 118 14.17 -4.44 8.42
C GLY A 118 14.47 -4.63 9.91
N VAL A 119 14.49 -5.88 10.39
CA VAL A 119 14.86 -6.19 11.79
C VAL A 119 16.30 -5.78 12.09
N ILE A 120 17.24 -6.11 11.19
CA ILE A 120 18.67 -5.78 11.38
C ILE A 120 18.86 -4.27 11.38
N THR A 121 18.30 -3.54 10.41
CA THR A 121 18.47 -2.08 10.32
C THR A 121 17.85 -1.37 11.50
N THR A 122 16.66 -1.76 11.96
CA THR A 122 16.04 -1.21 13.17
C THR A 122 16.88 -1.50 14.41
N GLY A 123 17.44 -2.71 14.53
CA GLY A 123 18.31 -3.08 15.64
C GLY A 123 19.63 -2.29 15.67
N ILE A 124 20.24 -2.06 14.49
CA ILE A 124 21.42 -1.21 14.35
C ILE A 124 21.12 0.23 14.74
N GLU A 125 20.00 0.78 14.26
CA GLU A 125 19.60 2.15 14.57
C GLU A 125 19.31 2.34 16.06
N TRP A 126 18.64 1.38 16.68
CA TRP A 126 18.45 1.38 18.14
C TRP A 126 19.78 1.33 18.90
N TYR A 127 20.73 0.50 18.45
CA TYR A 127 22.05 0.42 19.09
C TYR A 127 22.86 1.71 18.95
N LEU A 128 22.83 2.33 17.78
CA LEU A 128 23.60 3.56 17.50
C LEU A 128 22.95 4.82 18.11
N ASN A 129 21.63 4.88 18.20
CA ASN A 129 20.87 6.05 18.62
C ASN A 129 19.82 5.71 19.68
N PRO A 130 20.19 5.11 20.83
CA PRO A 130 19.23 4.60 21.83
C PRO A 130 18.34 5.70 22.42
N SER A 131 18.78 6.96 22.43
CA SER A 131 18.00 8.09 22.94
C SER A 131 16.75 8.44 22.09
N PHE A 132 16.68 7.95 20.86
CA PHE A 132 15.51 8.16 19.99
C PHE A 132 14.44 7.08 20.17
N PHE A 133 14.75 6.03 20.93
CA PHE A 133 13.85 4.89 21.11
C PHE A 133 13.38 4.79 22.57
N GLN A 134 12.11 4.46 22.72
CA GLN A 134 11.54 4.07 24.01
C GLN A 134 10.86 2.71 23.83
N VAL A 135 11.12 1.79 24.77
CA VAL A 135 10.43 0.49 24.75
C VAL A 135 8.99 0.72 25.20
N ASN A 136 8.07 0.53 24.28
CA ASN A 136 6.63 0.65 24.50
C ASN A 136 5.93 -0.66 24.10
N PHE A 137 6.11 -1.70 24.94
CA PHE A 137 5.53 -3.01 24.66
C PHE A 137 4.37 -3.30 25.61
N ASN A 138 3.18 -3.40 25.05
CA ASN A 138 1.98 -3.91 25.72
C ASN A 138 1.51 -5.16 24.99
N PHE A 139 1.54 -6.31 25.67
CA PHE A 139 1.26 -7.60 25.05
C PHE A 139 -0.13 -7.69 24.43
N ASP A 140 -1.17 -7.20 25.12
CA ASP A 140 -2.56 -7.28 24.63
C ASP A 140 -2.74 -6.40 23.38
N ALA A 141 -2.22 -5.18 23.42
CA ALA A 141 -2.24 -4.28 22.25
C ALA A 141 -1.43 -4.85 21.08
N PHE A 142 -0.27 -5.46 21.36
CA PHE A 142 0.59 -6.06 20.34
C PHE A 142 -0.07 -7.26 19.65
N ILE A 143 -0.77 -8.13 20.39
CA ILE A 143 -1.49 -9.27 19.79
C ILE A 143 -2.58 -8.78 18.84
N VAL A 144 -3.32 -7.73 19.22
CA VAL A 144 -4.33 -7.13 18.34
C VAL A 144 -3.69 -6.52 17.11
N LEU A 145 -2.61 -5.74 17.27
CA LEU A 145 -1.83 -5.20 16.16
C LEU A 145 -1.34 -6.30 15.21
N PHE A 146 -0.78 -7.38 15.77
CA PHE A 146 -0.27 -8.51 14.99
C PHE A 146 -1.37 -9.17 14.15
N LEU A 147 -2.55 -9.42 14.74
CA LEU A 147 -3.68 -10.06 14.05
C LEU A 147 -4.25 -9.15 12.94
N ILE A 148 -4.38 -7.86 13.20
CA ILE A 148 -4.79 -6.87 12.19
C ILE A 148 -3.74 -6.78 11.08
N GLY A 149 -2.47 -6.62 11.47
CA GLY A 149 -1.37 -6.38 10.56
C GLY A 149 -1.11 -7.54 9.61
N ILE A 150 -1.06 -8.78 10.11
CA ILE A 150 -0.77 -9.96 9.28
C ILE A 150 -1.82 -10.22 8.19
N VAL A 151 -3.05 -9.71 8.36
CA VAL A 151 -4.12 -9.85 7.39
C VAL A 151 -4.26 -8.60 6.53
N LEU A 152 -4.40 -7.44 7.15
CA LEU A 152 -4.80 -6.23 6.44
C LEU A 152 -3.63 -5.46 5.81
N ILE A 153 -2.42 -5.53 6.35
CA ILE A 153 -1.25 -4.88 5.72
C ILE A 153 -0.88 -5.56 4.39
N PRO A 154 -0.80 -6.90 4.26
CA PRO A 154 -0.65 -7.53 2.94
C PRO A 154 -1.77 -7.20 1.95
N ILE A 155 -3.01 -7.01 2.40
CA ILE A 155 -4.12 -6.56 1.55
C ILE A 155 -3.88 -5.12 1.08
N GLN A 156 -3.51 -4.21 1.98
CA GLN A 156 -3.18 -2.82 1.66
C GLN A 156 -2.04 -2.74 0.64
N THR A 157 -0.92 -3.37 0.92
CA THR A 157 0.25 -3.33 0.02
C THR A 157 -0.02 -4.03 -1.31
N SER A 158 -0.76 -5.15 -1.30
CA SER A 158 -1.19 -5.79 -2.54
C SER A 158 -2.10 -4.89 -3.36
N THR A 159 -3.02 -4.16 -2.74
CA THR A 159 -3.88 -3.19 -3.44
C THR A 159 -3.03 -2.16 -4.19
N GLU A 160 -2.02 -1.61 -3.53
CA GLU A 160 -1.11 -0.64 -4.14
C GLU A 160 -0.30 -1.27 -5.28
N GLU A 161 0.26 -2.47 -5.09
CA GLU A 161 0.99 -3.14 -6.17
C GLU A 161 0.09 -3.46 -7.36
N TYR A 162 -1.14 -3.94 -7.14
CA TYR A 162 -2.10 -4.18 -8.22
C TYR A 162 -2.50 -2.90 -8.95
N ILE A 163 -2.65 -1.77 -8.25
CA ILE A 163 -2.94 -0.48 -8.88
C ILE A 163 -1.75 -0.01 -9.72
N PHE A 164 -0.56 0.04 -9.13
CA PHE A 164 0.59 0.72 -9.75
C PHE A 164 1.38 -0.21 -10.68
N ARG A 165 1.80 -1.39 -10.22
CA ARG A 165 2.69 -2.29 -10.98
C ARG A 165 1.90 -3.23 -11.89
N GLY A 166 0.70 -3.60 -11.48
CA GLY A 166 -0.20 -4.38 -12.30
C GLY A 166 -0.94 -3.51 -13.32
N TYR A 167 -1.93 -2.79 -12.85
CA TYR A 167 -2.94 -2.13 -13.67
C TYR A 167 -2.43 -0.91 -14.42
N LEU A 168 -1.97 0.13 -13.71
CA LEU A 168 -1.53 1.38 -14.34
C LEU A 168 -0.29 1.20 -15.20
N MET A 169 0.65 0.35 -14.77
CA MET A 169 1.86 0.08 -15.56
C MET A 169 1.50 -0.56 -16.90
N GLN A 170 0.57 -1.53 -16.95
CA GLN A 170 0.07 -2.10 -18.21
C GLN A 170 -0.73 -1.05 -19.01
N GLY A 171 -1.52 -0.19 -18.36
CA GLY A 171 -2.26 0.90 -19.01
C GLY A 171 -1.35 1.90 -19.71
N PHE A 172 -0.29 2.35 -19.03
CA PHE A 172 0.70 3.24 -19.63
C PHE A 172 1.54 2.54 -20.71
N ALA A 173 1.83 1.24 -20.55
CA ALA A 173 2.51 0.48 -21.61
C ALA A 173 1.68 0.42 -22.89
N ASN A 174 0.36 0.26 -22.76
CA ASN A 174 -0.57 0.31 -23.89
C ASN A 174 -0.64 1.72 -24.53
N LEU A 175 -0.51 2.78 -23.74
CA LEU A 175 -0.53 4.16 -24.24
C LEU A 175 0.77 4.55 -24.95
N PHE A 176 1.92 4.24 -24.34
CA PHE A 176 3.24 4.74 -24.78
C PHE A 176 4.07 3.73 -25.57
N HIS A 177 3.65 2.48 -25.60
CA HIS A 177 4.34 1.38 -26.32
C HIS A 177 5.84 1.24 -25.98
N ASN A 178 6.20 1.53 -24.73
CA ASN A 178 7.57 1.34 -24.18
C ASN A 178 7.49 1.04 -22.68
N LYS A 179 8.62 0.62 -22.09
CA LYS A 179 8.72 0.26 -20.67
C LYS A 179 9.10 1.43 -19.74
N TRP A 180 9.69 2.48 -20.27
CA TRP A 180 10.23 3.58 -19.45
C TRP A 180 9.15 4.55 -18.98
N ALA A 181 8.23 4.93 -19.88
CA ALA A 181 7.13 5.81 -19.51
C ALA A 181 6.21 5.18 -18.45
N PRO A 182 5.75 3.90 -18.57
CA PRO A 182 5.03 3.23 -17.48
C PRO A 182 5.77 3.24 -16.16
N LEU A 183 7.06 2.90 -16.15
CA LEU A 183 7.89 2.87 -14.96
C LEU A 183 7.94 4.24 -14.27
N LEU A 184 8.27 5.29 -15.01
CA LEU A 184 8.40 6.64 -14.46
C LEU A 184 7.05 7.21 -14.01
N MET A 185 5.99 7.06 -14.81
CA MET A 185 4.66 7.58 -14.50
C MET A 185 4.08 6.93 -13.24
N THR A 186 4.13 5.59 -13.14
CA THR A 186 3.60 4.90 -11.96
C THR A 186 4.41 5.19 -10.70
N SER A 187 5.73 5.32 -10.81
CA SER A 187 6.59 5.67 -9.67
C SER A 187 6.33 7.09 -9.18
N LEU A 188 6.17 8.03 -10.10
CA LEU A 188 5.85 9.42 -9.77
C LEU A 188 4.47 9.55 -9.12
N ILE A 189 3.44 8.91 -9.72
CA ILE A 189 2.08 8.94 -9.17
C ILE A 189 2.06 8.28 -7.78
N PHE A 190 2.72 7.13 -7.61
CA PHE A 190 2.86 6.46 -6.33
C PHE A 190 3.45 7.39 -5.26
N GLY A 191 4.57 8.02 -5.56
CA GLY A 191 5.19 8.96 -4.63
C GLY A 191 4.27 10.16 -4.32
N LEU A 192 3.68 10.79 -5.34
CA LEU A 192 2.82 11.96 -5.17
C LEU A 192 1.58 11.71 -4.32
N LEU A 193 1.03 10.51 -4.34
CA LEU A 193 -0.10 10.14 -3.46
C LEU A 193 0.28 10.11 -1.97
N HIS A 194 1.57 9.97 -1.65
CA HIS A 194 2.07 10.06 -0.28
C HIS A 194 2.34 11.50 0.18
N TRP A 195 2.11 12.51 -0.67
CA TRP A 195 2.37 13.91 -0.32
C TRP A 195 1.60 14.39 0.91
N PHE A 196 0.43 13.82 1.15
CA PHE A 196 -0.43 14.19 2.28
C PHE A 196 -0.21 13.33 3.53
N ASN A 197 0.79 12.44 3.51
CA ASN A 197 1.14 11.65 4.67
C ASN A 197 1.72 12.53 5.79
N PRO A 198 1.46 12.19 7.08
CA PRO A 198 1.97 12.96 8.22
C PRO A 198 3.49 13.14 8.23
N GLU A 199 4.21 12.14 7.72
CA GLU A 199 5.67 12.14 7.62
C GLU A 199 6.21 13.31 6.79
N VAL A 200 5.48 13.73 5.76
CA VAL A 200 5.87 14.89 4.93
C VAL A 200 5.86 16.17 5.74
N GLY A 201 4.90 16.31 6.65
CA GLY A 201 4.82 17.45 7.57
C GLY A 201 6.00 17.53 8.55
N LYS A 202 6.55 16.37 8.96
CA LYS A 202 7.65 16.29 9.93
C LYS A 202 9.04 16.30 9.28
N MET A 203 9.23 15.55 8.20
CA MET A 203 10.52 15.37 7.53
C MET A 203 10.71 16.33 6.35
N GLY A 204 9.68 17.08 5.98
CA GLY A 204 9.69 17.95 4.82
C GLY A 204 9.64 17.17 3.50
N ASN A 205 9.78 17.90 2.39
CA ASN A 205 9.64 17.32 1.05
C ASN A 205 10.74 16.31 0.68
N SER A 206 11.83 16.23 1.45
CA SER A 206 12.93 15.29 1.20
C SER A 206 12.47 13.81 1.27
N ILE A 207 11.46 13.50 2.09
CA ILE A 207 10.91 12.13 2.16
C ILE A 207 10.24 11.68 0.85
N MET A 208 9.85 12.63 -0.01
CA MET A 208 9.30 12.30 -1.33
C MET A 208 10.30 11.55 -2.21
N ILE A 209 11.61 11.78 -2.00
CA ILE A 209 12.67 11.02 -2.68
C ILE A 209 12.56 9.54 -2.32
N PHE A 210 12.27 9.24 -1.06
CA PHE A 210 12.06 7.87 -0.58
C PHE A 210 10.80 7.25 -1.22
N TYR A 211 9.66 7.94 -1.21
CA TYR A 211 8.42 7.41 -1.78
C TYR A 211 8.53 7.19 -3.30
N ILE A 212 9.04 8.18 -4.05
CA ILE A 212 9.25 8.03 -5.51
C ILE A 212 10.30 6.96 -5.80
N GLY A 213 11.40 6.94 -5.02
CA GLY A 213 12.47 5.94 -5.12
C GLY A 213 11.97 4.52 -4.86
N THR A 214 11.14 4.32 -3.84
CA THR A 214 10.47 3.03 -3.57
C THR A 214 9.55 2.66 -4.73
N GLY A 215 8.79 3.63 -5.24
CA GLY A 215 7.97 3.46 -6.44
C GLY A 215 8.77 2.95 -7.63
N LEU A 216 9.92 3.59 -7.88
CA LEU A 216 10.82 3.23 -8.97
C LEU A 216 11.45 1.82 -8.74
N PHE A 217 11.93 1.55 -7.54
CA PHE A 217 12.51 0.26 -7.19
C PHE A 217 11.54 -0.90 -7.41
N LEU A 218 10.32 -0.79 -6.88
CA LEU A 218 9.27 -1.80 -7.05
C LEU A 218 8.87 -1.99 -8.51
N GLY A 219 8.83 -0.89 -9.28
CA GLY A 219 8.59 -0.95 -10.71
C GLY A 219 9.72 -1.65 -11.48
N VAL A 220 10.99 -1.36 -11.14
CA VAL A 220 12.16 -2.00 -11.77
C VAL A 220 12.18 -3.50 -11.51
N ILE A 221 12.01 -3.93 -10.25
CA ILE A 221 12.00 -5.36 -9.93
C ILE A 221 10.83 -6.09 -10.61
N THR A 222 9.67 -5.46 -10.72
CA THR A 222 8.52 -6.02 -11.45
C THR A 222 8.83 -6.22 -12.93
N LEU A 223 9.46 -5.24 -13.58
CA LEU A 223 9.84 -5.32 -14.99
C LEU A 223 10.96 -6.32 -15.25
N MET A 224 11.93 -6.41 -14.34
CA MET A 224 13.06 -7.34 -14.46
C MET A 224 12.66 -8.79 -14.19
N ASP A 225 11.68 -8.98 -13.29
CA ASP A 225 11.20 -10.30 -12.90
C ASP A 225 10.01 -10.79 -13.76
N ASP A 226 9.53 -9.99 -14.73
CA ASP A 226 8.34 -10.28 -15.54
C ASP A 226 7.09 -10.63 -14.68
N GLY A 227 6.97 -10.01 -13.52
CA GLY A 227 5.89 -10.21 -12.56
C GLY A 227 6.08 -9.41 -11.28
N MET A 228 5.04 -9.22 -10.51
CA MET A 228 5.09 -8.41 -9.29
C MET A 228 5.24 -9.23 -8.00
N GLU A 229 5.57 -10.54 -8.10
CA GLU A 229 5.73 -11.41 -6.94
C GLU A 229 6.78 -10.90 -5.94
N LEU A 230 7.94 -10.45 -6.43
CA LEU A 230 8.99 -9.87 -5.58
C LEU A 230 8.54 -8.54 -4.97
N ALA A 231 7.82 -7.69 -5.72
CA ALA A 231 7.29 -6.42 -5.23
C ALA A 231 6.25 -6.63 -4.14
N LEU A 232 5.34 -7.59 -4.31
CA LEU A 232 4.33 -7.97 -3.31
C LEU A 232 4.98 -8.39 -1.98
N GLY A 233 5.99 -9.26 -2.04
CA GLY A 233 6.69 -9.73 -0.84
C GLY A 233 7.47 -8.61 -0.13
N PHE A 234 8.23 -7.83 -0.90
CA PHE A 234 8.99 -6.69 -0.39
C PHE A 234 8.08 -5.68 0.31
N HIS A 235 7.03 -5.23 -0.36
CA HIS A 235 6.16 -4.19 0.15
C HIS A 235 5.39 -4.64 1.40
N ALA A 236 4.90 -5.88 1.39
CA ALA A 236 4.25 -6.46 2.57
C ALA A 236 5.20 -6.55 3.76
N ALA A 237 6.45 -6.98 3.57
CA ALA A 237 7.44 -7.03 4.63
C ALA A 237 7.80 -5.63 5.15
N ASN A 238 8.02 -4.66 4.24
CA ASN A 238 8.37 -3.30 4.62
C ASN A 238 7.33 -2.70 5.58
N ASN A 239 6.06 -2.77 5.21
CA ASN A 239 4.99 -2.17 6.00
C ASN A 239 4.66 -2.99 7.26
N LEU A 240 4.58 -4.33 7.16
CA LEU A 240 4.25 -5.18 8.31
C LEU A 240 5.35 -5.16 9.37
N ILE A 241 6.61 -5.35 8.97
CA ILE A 241 7.73 -5.36 9.92
C ILE A 241 7.91 -3.97 10.53
N GLY A 242 7.79 -2.91 9.72
CA GLY A 242 7.79 -1.54 10.24
C GLY A 242 6.72 -1.32 11.30
N ALA A 243 5.48 -1.69 11.03
CA ALA A 243 4.36 -1.55 11.97
C ALA A 243 4.52 -2.38 13.25
N LEU A 244 5.15 -3.57 13.19
CA LEU A 244 5.36 -4.44 14.35
C LEU A 244 6.56 -4.05 15.20
N LEU A 245 7.58 -3.42 14.62
CA LEU A 245 8.82 -3.08 15.32
C LEU A 245 8.83 -1.66 15.88
N VAL A 246 8.25 -0.72 15.14
CA VAL A 246 8.37 0.71 15.47
C VAL A 246 7.01 1.39 15.34
N THR A 247 6.67 2.16 16.35
CA THR A 247 5.52 3.06 16.30
C THR A 247 5.96 4.48 16.63
N SER A 248 5.28 5.47 16.08
CA SER A 248 5.46 6.86 16.47
C SER A 248 4.16 7.63 16.31
N ASN A 249 3.97 8.66 17.11
CA ASN A 249 2.75 9.47 17.12
C ASN A 249 2.60 10.42 15.92
N TRP A 250 3.48 10.32 14.92
CA TRP A 250 3.49 11.19 13.75
C TRP A 250 3.63 10.45 12.42
N THR A 251 3.56 9.12 12.43
CA THR A 251 3.59 8.30 11.21
C THR A 251 2.19 7.78 10.87
N ALA A 252 1.99 7.34 9.63
CA ALA A 252 0.73 6.76 9.18
C ALA A 252 0.41 5.42 9.89
N PHE A 253 1.44 4.72 10.36
CA PHE A 253 1.31 3.54 11.22
C PHE A 253 1.71 3.93 12.65
N GLN A 254 0.71 4.10 13.50
CA GLN A 254 0.89 4.49 14.92
C GLN A 254 0.72 3.32 15.87
#